data_07e37f292217ecf7fec1c69322af2eb6
#
_entry.id   07e37f292217ecf7fec1c69322af2eb6
#
_cell.length_a   1.000
_cell.length_b   1.000
_cell.length_c   1.000
_cell.angle_alpha   90.00
_cell.angle_beta   90.00
_cell.angle_gamma   90.00
#
_symmetry.space_group_name_H-M   'P 1'
#
loop_
_entity.id
_entity.type
_entity.pdbx_description
1 polymer ?
#
loop_
_entity_poly.entity_id
_entity_poly.type
_entity_poly.pdbx_seq_one_letter_code
_entity_poly.pdbx_strand_id
1 'polypeptide(L)'
;YTRIKNRIKASLQINGIKYPEIFSKKGSHWSARFIKWLNEIQLNESSATEAMRSRVRYLTFIRGELLNMTKQIRLLANHDRYNKVYPKLIQIPGIGVITAMTILTETGDIHRFKSPDNYRSFLGLVPRVHGSGDKVHVGKITKRANTHLRYLITEGTWTAIRSDSYYL
;
A
#
# COMPACT_ATOMS: atom_id res chain seq x y z
N TYR A 1 -7.20 -1.72 7.29
CA TYR A 1 -8.29 -1.07 6.57
C TYR A 1 -9.06 -2.05 5.68
N THR A 2 -8.40 -2.72 4.72
CA THR A 2 -9.02 -3.70 3.79
C THR A 2 -9.71 -4.86 4.52
N ARG A 3 -9.10 -5.41 5.58
CA ARG A 3 -9.69 -6.47 6.40
C ARG A 3 -11.06 -6.07 6.98
N ILE A 4 -11.21 -4.83 7.43
CA ILE A 4 -12.49 -4.34 7.98
C ILE A 4 -13.54 -4.22 6.90
N LYS A 5 -13.18 -3.69 5.74
CA LYS A 5 -14.06 -3.65 4.56
C LYS A 5 -14.57 -5.03 4.18
N ASN A 6 -13.69 -6.02 4.17
CA ASN A 6 -14.05 -7.40 3.85
C ASN A 6 -14.98 -8.01 4.92
N ARG A 7 -14.74 -7.73 6.20
CA ARG A 7 -15.62 -8.17 7.30
C ARG A 7 -17.02 -7.54 7.20
N ILE A 8 -17.12 -6.26 6.83
CA ILE A 8 -18.41 -5.60 6.59
C ILE A 8 -19.14 -6.25 5.43
N LYS A 9 -18.45 -6.47 4.29
CA LYS A 9 -19.02 -7.17 3.12
C LYS A 9 -19.53 -8.57 3.48
N ALA A 10 -18.72 -9.35 4.18
CA ALA A 10 -19.10 -10.70 4.61
C ALA A 10 -20.33 -10.66 5.53
N SER A 11 -20.40 -9.69 6.44
CA SER A 11 -21.56 -9.52 7.34
C SER A 11 -22.85 -9.20 6.58
N LEU A 12 -22.78 -8.35 5.56
CA LEU A 12 -23.93 -8.08 4.68
C LEU A 12 -24.37 -9.34 3.92
N GLN A 13 -23.43 -10.07 3.36
CA GLN A 13 -23.69 -11.29 2.61
C GLN A 13 -24.33 -12.37 3.48
N ILE A 14 -23.81 -12.62 4.68
CA ILE A 14 -24.35 -13.61 5.63
C ILE A 14 -25.80 -13.26 6.02
N ASN A 15 -26.13 -11.98 6.13
CA ASN A 15 -27.49 -11.52 6.46
C ASN A 15 -28.38 -11.32 5.22
N GLY A 16 -27.96 -11.75 4.04
CA GLY A 16 -28.75 -11.65 2.81
C GLY A 16 -28.98 -10.23 2.31
N ILE A 17 -28.23 -9.24 2.79
CA ILE A 17 -28.38 -7.83 2.41
C ILE A 17 -27.72 -7.59 1.06
N LYS A 18 -28.54 -7.28 0.06
CA LYS A 18 -28.07 -6.87 -1.26
C LYS A 18 -27.72 -5.38 -1.27
N TYR A 19 -26.71 -5.02 -2.06
CA TYR A 19 -26.38 -3.60 -2.28
C TYR A 19 -27.50 -2.91 -3.06
N PRO A 20 -27.95 -1.72 -2.64
CA PRO A 20 -28.83 -0.90 -3.46
C PRO A 20 -28.18 -0.59 -4.83
N GLU A 21 -28.98 -0.51 -5.89
CA GLU A 21 -28.49 -0.24 -7.26
C GLU A 21 -27.66 1.04 -7.38
N ILE A 22 -27.94 2.04 -6.55
CA ILE A 22 -27.16 3.30 -6.49
C ILE A 22 -25.67 3.06 -6.17
N PHE A 23 -25.33 1.89 -5.61
CA PHE A 23 -23.92 1.51 -5.30
C PHE A 23 -23.35 0.48 -6.27
N SER A 24 -24.06 0.16 -7.36
CA SER A 24 -23.57 -0.79 -8.39
C SER A 24 -22.40 -0.23 -9.22
N LYS A 25 -22.31 1.10 -9.35
CA LYS A 25 -21.25 1.78 -10.11
C LYS A 25 -19.88 1.62 -9.44
N LYS A 26 -18.84 1.36 -10.25
CA LYS A 26 -17.45 1.30 -9.78
C LYS A 26 -17.09 2.59 -9.05
N GLY A 27 -16.55 2.47 -7.83
CA GLY A 27 -16.15 3.61 -7.00
C GLY A 27 -17.22 4.14 -6.04
N SER A 28 -18.48 3.70 -6.13
CA SER A 28 -19.55 4.13 -5.21
C SER A 28 -19.40 3.56 -3.79
N HIS A 29 -18.77 2.38 -3.67
CA HIS A 29 -18.51 1.76 -2.38
C HIS A 29 -17.53 2.56 -1.55
N TRP A 30 -17.79 2.64 -0.24
CA TRP A 30 -16.97 3.33 0.76
C TRP A 30 -16.99 4.86 0.63
N SER A 31 -17.89 5.42 -0.19
CA SER A 31 -18.23 6.84 -0.20
C SER A 31 -18.95 7.23 1.10
N ALA A 32 -19.05 8.53 1.40
CA ALA A 32 -19.81 9.02 2.55
C ALA A 32 -21.27 8.52 2.53
N ARG A 33 -21.89 8.50 1.33
CA ARG A 33 -23.25 7.98 1.12
C ARG A 33 -23.37 6.49 1.46
N PHE A 34 -22.36 5.69 1.06
CA PHE A 34 -22.33 4.27 1.39
C PHE A 34 -22.15 4.03 2.89
N ILE A 35 -21.30 4.80 3.55
CA ILE A 35 -21.10 4.72 5.00
C ILE A 35 -22.38 5.12 5.76
N LYS A 36 -23.10 6.14 5.28
CA LYS A 36 -24.39 6.54 5.84
C LYS A 36 -25.38 5.39 5.73
N TRP A 37 -25.55 4.82 4.55
CA TRP A 37 -26.40 3.66 4.34
C TRP A 37 -26.04 2.47 5.24
N LEU A 38 -24.77 2.15 5.43
CA LEU A 38 -24.32 1.09 6.34
C LEU A 38 -24.73 1.33 7.80
N ASN A 39 -24.79 2.58 8.24
CA ASN A 39 -25.24 2.94 9.61
C ASN A 39 -26.77 2.86 9.76
N GLU A 40 -27.51 2.96 8.68
CA GLU A 40 -28.99 2.90 8.67
C GLU A 40 -29.53 1.48 8.55
N ILE A 41 -28.70 0.50 8.11
CA ILE A 41 -29.11 -0.90 7.98
C ILE A 41 -29.44 -1.48 9.35
N GLN A 42 -30.54 -2.22 9.40
CA GLN A 42 -30.88 -3.10 10.50
C GLN A 42 -30.73 -4.54 10.03
N LEU A 43 -30.00 -5.34 10.76
CA LEU A 43 -29.88 -6.77 10.55
C LEU A 43 -30.94 -7.51 11.37
N ASN A 44 -31.14 -8.79 11.08
CA ASN A 44 -32.17 -9.61 11.73
C ASN A 44 -32.02 -9.61 13.25
N GLU A 45 -30.78 -9.58 13.74
CA GLU A 45 -30.46 -9.54 15.16
C GLU A 45 -29.93 -8.17 15.58
N SER A 46 -30.40 -7.66 16.72
CA SER A 46 -29.93 -6.36 17.24
C SER A 46 -28.45 -6.36 17.55
N SER A 47 -27.91 -7.47 18.07
CA SER A 47 -26.49 -7.67 18.33
C SER A 47 -25.66 -7.62 17.06
N ALA A 48 -26.15 -8.22 15.96
CA ALA A 48 -25.49 -8.16 14.65
C ALA A 48 -25.49 -6.74 14.08
N THR A 49 -26.59 -6.00 14.26
CA THR A 49 -26.71 -4.59 13.88
C THR A 49 -25.67 -3.73 14.62
N GLU A 50 -25.57 -3.90 15.94
CA GLU A 50 -24.59 -3.14 16.74
C GLU A 50 -23.14 -3.52 16.40
N ALA A 51 -22.87 -4.79 16.15
CA ALA A 51 -21.56 -5.24 15.66
C ALA A 51 -21.21 -4.63 14.29
N MET A 52 -22.19 -4.47 13.40
CA MET A 52 -22.01 -3.80 12.11
C MET A 52 -21.68 -2.33 12.32
N ARG A 53 -22.44 -1.61 13.13
CA ARG A 53 -22.20 -0.18 13.46
C ARG A 53 -20.81 0.02 14.07
N SER A 54 -20.41 -0.87 14.98
CA SER A 54 -19.06 -0.84 15.56
C SER A 54 -17.97 -0.97 14.49
N ARG A 55 -18.11 -1.90 13.54
CA ARG A 55 -17.16 -2.06 12.42
C ARG A 55 -17.13 -0.82 11.52
N VAL A 56 -18.27 -0.18 11.30
CA VAL A 56 -18.36 1.05 10.49
C VAL A 56 -17.69 2.21 11.22
N ARG A 57 -17.91 2.39 12.53
CA ARG A 57 -17.19 3.40 13.34
C ARG A 57 -15.68 3.18 13.26
N TYR A 58 -15.23 1.95 13.43
CA TYR A 58 -13.80 1.60 13.37
C TYR A 58 -13.20 1.84 11.96
N LEU A 59 -13.95 1.51 10.90
CA LEU A 59 -13.54 1.81 9.53
C LEU A 59 -13.34 3.30 9.30
N THR A 60 -14.29 4.13 9.77
CA THR A 60 -14.25 5.59 9.64
C THR A 60 -13.08 6.18 10.40
N PHE A 61 -12.85 5.72 11.63
CA PHE A 61 -11.70 6.11 12.45
C PHE A 61 -10.38 5.81 11.74
N ILE A 62 -10.14 4.56 11.31
CA ILE A 62 -8.91 4.19 10.61
C ILE A 62 -8.73 4.98 9.31
N ARG A 63 -9.81 5.27 8.60
CA ARG A 63 -9.74 6.12 7.40
C ARG A 63 -9.25 7.53 7.72
N GLY A 64 -9.76 8.10 8.79
CA GLY A 64 -9.32 9.41 9.29
C GLY A 64 -7.83 9.40 9.64
N GLU A 65 -7.37 8.40 10.39
CA GLU A 65 -5.96 8.25 10.76
C GLU A 65 -5.04 8.08 9.55
N LEU A 66 -5.43 7.25 8.57
CA LEU A 66 -4.66 7.09 7.34
C LEU A 66 -4.52 8.40 6.55
N LEU A 67 -5.58 9.19 6.47
CA LEU A 67 -5.55 10.50 5.81
C LEU A 67 -4.65 11.48 6.57
N ASN A 68 -4.76 11.51 7.89
CA ASN A 68 -3.91 12.34 8.75
C ASN A 68 -2.44 11.97 8.62
N MET A 69 -2.09 10.68 8.76
CA MET A 69 -0.72 10.21 8.58
C MET A 69 -0.16 10.54 7.19
N THR A 70 -0.96 10.36 6.14
CA THR A 70 -0.54 10.71 4.78
C THR A 70 -0.27 12.21 4.64
N LYS A 71 -1.08 13.06 5.31
CA LYS A 71 -0.85 14.51 5.37
C LYS A 71 0.47 14.83 6.07
N GLN A 72 0.74 14.20 7.22
CA GLN A 72 2.01 14.39 7.95
C GLN A 72 3.22 13.95 7.13
N ILE A 73 3.13 12.83 6.42
CA ILE A 73 4.20 12.37 5.52
C ILE A 73 4.45 13.39 4.39
N ARG A 74 3.40 13.99 3.82
CA ARG A 74 3.56 15.05 2.82
C ARG A 74 4.22 16.31 3.38
N LEU A 75 3.90 16.68 4.61
CA LEU A 75 4.58 17.80 5.28
C LEU A 75 6.05 17.49 5.52
N LEU A 76 6.36 16.27 5.97
CA LEU A 76 7.74 15.82 6.16
C LEU A 76 8.54 15.83 4.85
N ALA A 77 7.91 15.53 3.72
CA ALA A 77 8.57 15.55 2.40
C ALA A 77 9.10 16.94 2.01
N ASN A 78 8.55 18.02 2.59
CA ASN A 78 9.01 19.39 2.37
C ASN A 78 10.17 19.80 3.29
N HIS A 79 10.58 18.94 4.24
CA HIS A 79 11.72 19.21 5.11
C HIS A 79 13.02 19.23 4.31
N ASP A 80 13.98 20.05 4.71
CA ASP A 80 15.25 20.29 4.00
C ASP A 80 16.01 19.01 3.63
N ARG A 81 15.89 17.98 4.46
CA ARG A 81 16.47 16.67 4.22
C ARG A 81 15.93 15.98 2.97
N TYR A 82 14.66 16.23 2.59
CA TYR A 82 13.97 15.48 1.55
C TYR A 82 13.53 16.32 0.35
N ASN A 83 13.36 17.63 0.54
CA ASN A 83 12.76 18.56 -0.43
C ASN A 83 13.48 18.61 -1.79
N LYS A 84 14.78 18.29 -1.85
CA LYS A 84 15.59 18.27 -3.09
C LYS A 84 15.39 17.00 -3.91
N VAL A 85 15.14 15.86 -3.27
CA VAL A 85 15.08 14.55 -3.94
C VAL A 85 13.64 14.05 -4.10
N TYR A 86 12.79 14.33 -3.12
CA TYR A 86 11.38 13.92 -3.15
C TYR A 86 10.64 14.32 -4.44
N PRO A 87 10.72 15.58 -4.95
CA PRO A 87 10.03 15.97 -6.18
C PRO A 87 10.49 15.19 -7.41
N LYS A 88 11.76 14.75 -7.44
CA LYS A 88 12.29 13.94 -8.53
C LYS A 88 11.73 12.52 -8.51
N LEU A 89 11.57 11.94 -7.31
CA LEU A 89 11.05 10.60 -7.14
C LEU A 89 9.57 10.49 -7.54
N ILE A 90 8.74 11.47 -7.16
CA ILE A 90 7.30 11.43 -7.49
C ILE A 90 6.99 11.68 -8.96
N GLN A 91 7.97 12.11 -9.78
CA GLN A 91 7.84 12.20 -11.23
C GLN A 91 7.92 10.83 -11.91
N ILE A 92 8.49 9.84 -11.23
CA ILE A 92 8.61 8.49 -11.76
C ILE A 92 7.24 7.81 -11.69
N PRO A 93 6.69 7.34 -12.82
CA PRO A 93 5.42 6.62 -12.82
C PRO A 93 5.43 5.46 -11.81
N GLY A 94 4.34 5.31 -11.07
CA GLY A 94 4.23 4.28 -10.02
C GLY A 94 4.86 4.64 -8.67
N ILE A 95 5.62 5.73 -8.56
CA ILE A 95 6.16 6.20 -7.28
C ILE A 95 5.27 7.30 -6.71
N GLY A 96 4.44 6.94 -5.74
CA GLY A 96 3.62 7.87 -4.97
C GLY A 96 4.33 8.39 -3.72
N VAL A 97 3.65 9.27 -2.97
CA VAL A 97 4.16 9.91 -1.74
C VAL A 97 4.75 8.87 -0.76
N ILE A 98 4.02 7.81 -0.47
CA ILE A 98 4.45 6.79 0.50
C ILE A 98 5.70 6.07 -0.01
N THR A 99 5.70 5.62 -1.26
CA THR A 99 6.86 4.95 -1.86
C THR A 99 8.09 5.84 -1.88
N ALA A 100 7.95 7.11 -2.32
CA ALA A 100 9.05 8.06 -2.35
C ALA A 100 9.64 8.30 -0.96
N MET A 101 8.80 8.55 0.04
CA MET A 101 9.28 8.77 1.40
C MET A 101 9.87 7.51 2.02
N THR A 102 9.33 6.33 1.74
CA THR A 102 9.94 5.07 2.17
C THR A 102 11.31 4.88 1.52
N ILE A 103 11.46 5.16 0.22
CA ILE A 103 12.76 5.11 -0.45
C ILE A 103 13.76 6.03 0.28
N LEU A 104 13.38 7.28 0.54
CA LEU A 104 14.27 8.28 1.16
C LEU A 104 14.66 7.91 2.60
N THR A 105 13.71 7.44 3.39
CA THR A 105 13.96 7.13 4.81
C THR A 105 14.73 5.82 4.99
N GLU A 106 14.42 4.78 4.21
CA GLU A 106 15.07 3.47 4.30
C GLU A 106 16.46 3.47 3.63
N THR A 107 16.63 4.20 2.54
CA THR A 107 17.91 4.33 1.86
C THR A 107 18.88 5.18 2.68
N GLY A 108 18.39 6.25 3.32
CA GLY A 108 19.23 7.23 3.99
C GLY A 108 20.17 7.93 3.01
N ASP A 109 21.48 7.91 3.28
CA ASP A 109 22.46 8.42 2.34
C ASP A 109 22.73 7.40 1.22
N ILE A 110 22.42 7.78 -0.02
CA ILE A 110 22.64 6.93 -1.19
C ILE A 110 24.15 6.69 -1.45
N HIS A 111 25.01 7.61 -1.05
CA HIS A 111 26.46 7.50 -1.25
C HIS A 111 27.13 6.43 -0.38
N ARG A 112 26.42 5.89 0.62
CA ARG A 112 26.89 4.72 1.37
C ARG A 112 27.01 3.45 0.51
N PHE A 113 26.33 3.41 -0.63
CA PHE A 113 26.39 2.28 -1.57
C PHE A 113 27.48 2.55 -2.62
N LYS A 114 28.53 1.73 -2.63
CA LYS A 114 29.67 1.86 -3.54
C LYS A 114 29.30 1.67 -5.03
N SER A 115 28.19 0.98 -5.30
CA SER A 115 27.72 0.71 -6.65
C SER A 115 26.19 0.49 -6.68
N PRO A 116 25.55 0.59 -7.85
CA PRO A 116 24.15 0.21 -8.02
C PRO A 116 23.86 -1.25 -7.59
N ASP A 117 24.81 -2.16 -7.75
CA ASP A 117 24.65 -3.56 -7.36
C ASP A 117 24.57 -3.73 -5.84
N ASN A 118 25.32 -2.90 -5.08
CA ASN A 118 25.19 -2.88 -3.64
C ASN A 118 23.81 -2.41 -3.18
N TYR A 119 23.23 -1.44 -3.90
CA TYR A 119 21.87 -0.99 -3.64
C TYR A 119 20.84 -2.05 -4.02
N ARG A 120 21.01 -2.75 -5.17
CA ARG A 120 20.16 -3.89 -5.54
C ARG A 120 20.22 -5.00 -4.50
N SER A 121 21.40 -5.28 -3.94
CA SER A 121 21.57 -6.25 -2.85
C SER A 121 20.84 -5.81 -1.58
N PHE A 122 20.91 -4.53 -1.22
CA PHE A 122 20.16 -3.96 -0.11
C PHE A 122 18.65 -4.10 -0.29
N LEU A 123 18.14 -3.89 -1.50
CA LEU A 123 16.74 -4.11 -1.84
C LEU A 123 16.38 -5.61 -1.92
N GLY A 124 17.38 -6.48 -2.00
CA GLY A 124 17.19 -7.91 -2.22
C GLY A 124 16.69 -8.27 -3.62
N LEU A 125 17.02 -7.47 -4.61
CA LEU A 125 16.74 -7.70 -6.02
C LEU A 125 17.84 -8.52 -6.71
N VAL A 126 18.58 -9.29 -5.94
CA VAL A 126 19.65 -10.16 -6.42
C VAL A 126 19.35 -11.61 -6.03
N PRO A 127 19.71 -12.59 -6.86
CA PRO A 127 19.60 -14.00 -6.53
C PRO A 127 20.60 -14.36 -5.42
N ARG A 128 20.30 -15.44 -4.71
CA ARG A 128 21.30 -16.08 -3.85
C ARG A 128 22.31 -16.80 -4.74
N VAL A 129 23.57 -16.58 -4.46
CA VAL A 129 24.65 -17.33 -5.10
C VAL A 129 25.33 -18.17 -4.02
N HIS A 130 25.41 -19.46 -4.26
CA HIS A 130 26.14 -20.41 -3.43
C HIS A 130 27.18 -21.09 -4.32
N GLY A 131 28.44 -21.00 -3.95
CA GLY A 131 29.52 -21.68 -4.63
C GLY A 131 30.27 -22.60 -3.67
N SER A 132 30.57 -23.81 -4.08
CA SER A 132 31.54 -24.71 -3.44
C SER A 132 32.47 -25.24 -4.52
N GLY A 133 33.79 -24.91 -4.44
CA GLY A 133 34.77 -25.23 -5.48
C GLY A 133 34.38 -24.55 -6.82
N ASP A 134 34.46 -25.32 -7.91
CA ASP A 134 34.21 -24.81 -9.28
C ASP A 134 32.72 -24.70 -9.66
N LYS A 135 31.81 -25.07 -8.75
CA LYS A 135 30.35 -25.04 -9.02
C LYS A 135 29.67 -23.84 -8.37
N VAL A 136 29.05 -23.01 -9.21
CA VAL A 136 28.25 -21.87 -8.78
C VAL A 136 26.77 -22.20 -8.96
N HIS A 137 26.01 -22.18 -7.87
CA HIS A 137 24.56 -22.34 -7.88
C HIS A 137 23.87 -21.01 -7.66
N VAL A 138 23.10 -20.57 -8.65
CA VAL A 138 22.24 -19.41 -8.57
C VAL A 138 20.86 -19.84 -8.08
N GLY A 139 20.49 -19.40 -6.90
CA GLY A 139 19.23 -19.73 -6.25
C GLY A 139 18.15 -18.67 -6.46
N LYS A 140 17.07 -18.80 -5.69
CA LYS A 140 15.98 -17.83 -5.66
C LYS A 140 16.45 -16.50 -5.09
N ILE A 141 15.61 -15.47 -5.24
CA ILE A 141 15.83 -14.13 -4.69
C ILE A 141 16.17 -14.18 -3.18
N THR A 142 17.10 -13.34 -2.74
CA THR A 142 17.54 -13.34 -1.34
C THR A 142 16.42 -12.94 -0.38
N LYS A 143 16.38 -13.59 0.80
CA LYS A 143 15.48 -13.21 1.89
C LYS A 143 16.08 -12.11 2.79
N ARG A 144 17.40 -11.94 2.78
CA ARG A 144 18.11 -10.90 3.53
C ARG A 144 18.03 -9.60 2.73
N ALA A 145 17.08 -8.73 3.10
CA ALA A 145 16.89 -7.47 2.39
C ALA A 145 15.83 -6.62 3.07
N ASN A 146 15.72 -5.37 2.66
CA ASN A 146 14.58 -4.54 2.99
C ASN A 146 13.35 -4.99 2.17
N THR A 147 12.64 -5.99 2.70
CA THR A 147 11.50 -6.62 2.02
C THR A 147 10.34 -5.67 1.81
N HIS A 148 10.16 -4.69 2.70
CA HIS A 148 9.12 -3.68 2.59
C HIS A 148 9.40 -2.73 1.43
N LEU A 149 10.61 -2.20 1.35
CA LEU A 149 11.02 -1.32 0.27
C LEU A 149 11.00 -2.04 -1.08
N ARG A 150 11.48 -3.29 -1.13
CA ARG A 150 11.38 -4.13 -2.33
C ARG A 150 9.93 -4.28 -2.81
N TYR A 151 9.01 -4.60 -1.88
CA TYR A 151 7.59 -4.72 -2.21
C TYR A 151 7.04 -3.44 -2.83
N LEU A 152 7.28 -2.28 -2.23
CA LEU A 152 6.80 -0.99 -2.73
C LEU A 152 7.36 -0.65 -4.11
N ILE A 153 8.64 -0.92 -4.34
CA ILE A 153 9.28 -0.68 -5.66
C ILE A 153 8.68 -1.62 -6.72
N THR A 154 8.49 -2.89 -6.39
CA THR A 154 7.89 -3.87 -7.32
C THR A 154 6.45 -3.46 -7.69
N GLU A 155 5.62 -3.07 -6.73
CA GLU A 155 4.26 -2.57 -6.99
C GLU A 155 4.27 -1.28 -7.82
N GLY A 156 5.23 -0.39 -7.56
CA GLY A 156 5.46 0.82 -8.35
C GLY A 156 5.80 0.49 -9.80
N THR A 157 6.69 -0.47 -10.03
CA THR A 157 7.08 -0.94 -11.37
C THR A 157 5.88 -1.50 -12.14
N TRP A 158 5.05 -2.34 -11.52
CA TRP A 158 3.82 -2.83 -12.15
C TRP A 158 2.86 -1.71 -12.53
N THR A 159 2.82 -0.64 -11.73
CA THR A 159 1.99 0.54 -12.02
C THR A 159 2.59 1.32 -13.19
N ALA A 160 3.91 1.52 -13.23
CA ALA A 160 4.61 2.19 -14.31
C ALA A 160 4.38 1.49 -15.66
N ILE A 161 4.59 0.18 -15.73
CA ILE A 161 4.39 -0.64 -16.94
C ILE A 161 2.95 -0.49 -17.48
N ARG A 162 1.96 -0.41 -16.62
CA ARG A 162 0.55 -0.26 -17.05
C ARG A 162 0.17 1.15 -17.47
N SER A 163 0.91 2.15 -17.04
CA SER A 163 0.59 3.56 -17.29
C SER A 163 1.39 4.17 -18.43
N ASP A 164 2.51 3.57 -18.81
CA ASP A 164 3.40 4.11 -19.83
C ASP A 164 4.04 2.98 -20.63
N SER A 165 3.82 3.01 -21.97
CA SER A 165 4.36 2.03 -22.92
C SER A 165 5.89 2.04 -23.00
N TYR A 166 6.55 3.10 -22.55
CA TYR A 166 8.02 3.17 -22.50
C TYR A 166 8.65 2.08 -21.61
N TYR A 167 7.89 1.58 -20.61
CA TYR A 167 8.35 0.56 -19.65
C TYR A 167 7.95 -0.87 -20.07
N LEU A 168 7.36 -1.06 -21.23
CA LEU A 168 7.04 -2.37 -21.82
C LEU A 168 8.17 -2.84 -22.71
#